data_b947199de06a5d208d3d9c33b07aa3e0
#
_entry.id   b947199de06a5d208d3d9c33b07aa3e0
#
_cell.length_a   1.000
_cell.length_b   1.000
_cell.length_c   1.000
_cell.angle_alpha   90.00
_cell.angle_beta   90.00
_cell.angle_gamma   90.00
#
_symmetry.space_group_name_H-M   'P 1'
#
loop_
_entity.id
_entity.type
_entity.pdbx_description
1 polymer ?
#
loop_
_entity_poly.entity_id
_entity_poly.type
_entity_poly.pdbx_seq_one_letter_code
_entity_poly.pdbx_strand_id
1 'polypeptide(L)'
;YNECETVAFCSYESYDPSQYVESDNNWELLHTLRTPMSFKELKATGVPVTESQILLLQIGGLIEKENNVLKTIIPIFDEEQTKSIRTLSKTIAQSAYAMSENEWHAFLSELKKRNLAKNAYSLVFSYILDGKIWKKQLPSPDSLTNNATWKGAYWALYDKRQNGLSYGTNGFSKFDKIFFQTWSDSLSYWLGSKTIFK
;
A
#
# COMPACT_ATOMS: atom_id res chain seq x y z
N TYR A 1 -17.61 -3.26 0.57
CA TYR A 1 -16.44 -2.63 -0.11
C TYR A 1 -15.84 -1.51 0.72
N ASN A 2 -16.62 -0.73 1.42
CA ASN A 2 -16.16 0.35 2.32
C ASN A 2 -15.28 -0.17 3.50
N GLU A 3 -15.20 -1.46 3.64
CA GLU A 3 -14.42 -2.12 4.70
C GLU A 3 -13.11 -2.71 4.21
N CYS A 4 -12.83 -2.60 2.90
CA CYS A 4 -11.60 -3.12 2.30
C CYS A 4 -10.48 -2.09 2.41
N GLU A 5 -9.28 -2.58 2.58
CA GLU A 5 -8.06 -1.78 2.55
C GLU A 5 -7.37 -1.93 1.18
N THR A 6 -7.00 -0.83 0.58
CA THR A 6 -6.24 -0.81 -0.66
C THR A 6 -4.84 -0.30 -0.38
N VAL A 7 -3.85 -0.89 -1.04
CA VAL A 7 -2.45 -0.50 -0.90
C VAL A 7 -1.85 -0.30 -2.28
N ALA A 8 -1.28 0.87 -2.49
CA ALA A 8 -0.56 1.21 -3.70
C ALA A 8 0.90 1.52 -3.39
N PHE A 9 1.79 0.91 -4.15
CA PHE A 9 3.19 1.27 -4.20
C PHE A 9 3.53 1.66 -5.63
N CYS A 10 3.53 2.95 -5.91
CA CYS A 10 3.75 3.51 -7.24
C CYS A 10 5.09 4.25 -7.29
N SER A 11 5.84 4.05 -8.35
CA SER A 11 7.12 4.74 -8.55
C SER A 11 6.99 6.17 -9.07
N TYR A 12 5.78 6.57 -9.50
CA TYR A 12 5.48 7.92 -10.01
C TYR A 12 4.32 8.53 -9.22
N GLU A 13 4.55 9.72 -8.69
CA GLU A 13 3.56 10.49 -7.90
C GLU A 13 2.33 10.93 -8.72
N SER A 14 2.43 10.96 -10.04
CA SER A 14 1.37 11.47 -10.92
C SER A 14 0.29 10.45 -11.27
N TYR A 15 0.44 9.21 -10.86
CA TYR A 15 -0.48 8.15 -11.25
C TYR A 15 -0.77 7.21 -10.09
N ASP A 16 -1.92 7.41 -9.46
CA ASP A 16 -2.42 6.58 -8.38
C ASP A 16 -3.62 5.75 -8.86
N PRO A 17 -3.50 4.42 -8.93
CA PRO A 17 -4.60 3.55 -9.33
C PRO A 17 -5.81 3.60 -8.40
N SER A 18 -5.67 4.06 -7.15
CA SER A 18 -6.79 4.19 -6.22
C SER A 18 -7.91 5.08 -6.76
N GLN A 19 -7.57 6.11 -7.54
CA GLN A 19 -8.56 6.99 -8.18
C GLN A 19 -9.51 6.23 -9.11
N TYR A 20 -9.03 5.20 -9.78
CA TYR A 20 -9.86 4.35 -10.63
C TYR A 20 -10.67 3.35 -9.83
N VAL A 21 -10.10 2.83 -8.77
CA VAL A 21 -10.75 1.83 -7.91
C VAL A 21 -11.91 2.45 -7.13
N GLU A 22 -11.70 3.66 -6.62
CA GLU A 22 -12.66 4.36 -5.75
C GLU A 22 -13.78 5.06 -6.54
N SER A 23 -13.66 5.16 -7.86
CA SER A 23 -14.68 5.78 -8.70
C SER A 23 -15.88 4.87 -8.88
N ASP A 24 -17.08 5.43 -8.75
CA ASP A 24 -18.36 4.73 -8.94
C ASP A 24 -18.41 3.38 -8.16
N ASN A 25 -18.76 2.31 -8.87
CA ASN A 25 -18.74 0.94 -8.35
C ASN A 25 -17.58 0.11 -8.89
N ASN A 26 -16.48 0.74 -9.28
CA ASN A 26 -15.34 0.05 -9.88
C ASN A 26 -14.73 -1.02 -8.97
N TRP A 27 -14.77 -0.80 -7.64
CA TRP A 27 -14.33 -1.80 -6.68
C TRP A 27 -15.14 -3.10 -6.78
N GLU A 28 -16.46 -2.99 -6.92
CA GLU A 28 -17.35 -4.12 -7.11
C GLU A 28 -17.07 -4.84 -8.43
N LEU A 29 -16.82 -4.09 -9.50
CA LEU A 29 -16.44 -4.65 -10.80
C LEU A 29 -15.12 -5.41 -10.72
N LEU A 30 -14.09 -4.82 -10.10
CA LEU A 30 -12.79 -5.46 -9.91
C LEU A 30 -12.90 -6.74 -9.09
N HIS A 31 -13.70 -6.73 -8.03
CA HIS A 31 -13.96 -7.91 -7.22
C HIS A 31 -14.67 -9.00 -8.01
N THR A 32 -15.70 -8.64 -8.76
CA THR A 32 -16.47 -9.59 -9.60
C THR A 32 -15.61 -10.20 -10.69
N LEU A 33 -14.77 -9.40 -11.33
CA LEU A 33 -13.84 -9.82 -12.39
C LEU A 33 -12.60 -10.60 -11.88
N ARG A 34 -12.50 -10.89 -10.58
CA ARG A 34 -11.57 -11.93 -10.10
C ARG A 34 -11.83 -13.28 -10.77
N THR A 35 -13.09 -13.54 -11.09
CA THR A 35 -13.48 -14.66 -11.95
C THR A 35 -13.56 -14.15 -13.37
N PRO A 36 -12.71 -14.62 -14.29
CA PRO A 36 -12.74 -14.18 -15.68
C PRO A 36 -14.10 -14.43 -16.34
N MET A 37 -14.64 -13.42 -17.00
CA MET A 37 -15.93 -13.52 -17.67
C MET A 37 -16.07 -12.53 -18.84
N SER A 38 -16.98 -12.82 -19.75
CA SER A 38 -17.31 -11.89 -20.84
C SER A 38 -18.11 -10.67 -20.30
N PHE A 39 -18.13 -9.57 -21.07
CA PHE A 39 -18.95 -8.42 -20.74
C PHE A 39 -20.45 -8.75 -20.63
N LYS A 40 -20.91 -9.71 -21.46
CA LYS A 40 -22.29 -10.19 -21.39
C LYS A 40 -22.59 -10.91 -20.07
N GLU A 41 -21.70 -11.78 -19.64
CA GLU A 41 -21.81 -12.48 -18.37
C GLU A 41 -21.72 -11.52 -17.19
N LEU A 42 -20.81 -10.53 -17.25
CA LEU A 42 -20.72 -9.51 -16.23
C LEU A 42 -22.04 -8.72 -16.08
N LYS A 43 -22.66 -8.33 -17.17
CA LYS A 43 -24.02 -7.72 -17.13
C LYS A 43 -25.05 -8.63 -16.50
N ALA A 44 -24.96 -9.92 -16.71
CA ALA A 44 -25.88 -10.91 -16.16
C ALA A 44 -25.72 -11.12 -14.65
N THR A 45 -24.61 -10.71 -14.03
CA THR A 45 -24.43 -10.74 -12.57
C THR A 45 -25.31 -9.74 -11.83
N GLY A 46 -25.85 -8.74 -12.55
CA GLY A 46 -26.61 -7.63 -11.97
C GLY A 46 -25.75 -6.47 -11.46
N VAL A 47 -24.42 -6.58 -11.53
CA VAL A 47 -23.52 -5.48 -11.21
C VAL A 47 -23.64 -4.41 -12.29
N PRO A 48 -23.95 -3.16 -11.94
CA PRO A 48 -24.03 -2.07 -12.92
C PRO A 48 -22.66 -1.89 -13.59
N VAL A 49 -22.64 -1.87 -14.92
CA VAL A 49 -21.41 -1.71 -15.66
C VAL A 49 -21.64 -1.03 -17.01
N THR A 50 -20.75 -0.13 -17.37
CA THR A 50 -20.69 0.52 -18.66
C THR A 50 -19.42 0.14 -19.43
N GLU A 51 -19.45 0.25 -20.75
CA GLU A 51 -18.25 0.03 -21.57
C GLU A 51 -17.14 1.05 -21.26
N SER A 52 -17.53 2.28 -20.91
CA SER A 52 -16.59 3.33 -20.51
C SER A 52 -15.86 2.99 -19.23
N GLN A 53 -16.53 2.41 -18.22
CA GLN A 53 -15.88 1.94 -16.99
C GLN A 53 -14.87 0.83 -17.31
N ILE A 54 -15.23 -0.14 -18.14
CA ILE A 54 -14.33 -1.21 -18.54
C ILE A 54 -13.11 -0.61 -19.27
N LEU A 55 -13.30 0.32 -20.19
CA LEU A 55 -12.19 0.97 -20.87
C LEU A 55 -11.28 1.75 -19.92
N LEU A 56 -11.85 2.48 -18.98
CA LEU A 56 -11.08 3.21 -17.95
C LEU A 56 -10.25 2.25 -17.09
N LEU A 57 -10.84 1.16 -16.63
CA LEU A 57 -10.15 0.16 -15.84
C LEU A 57 -9.03 -0.54 -16.63
N GLN A 58 -9.21 -0.75 -17.95
CA GLN A 58 -8.15 -1.26 -18.82
C GLN A 58 -7.01 -0.25 -19.00
N ILE A 59 -7.35 1.02 -19.29
CA ILE A 59 -6.36 2.10 -19.40
C ILE A 59 -5.62 2.27 -18.07
N GLY A 60 -6.34 2.15 -16.95
CA GLY A 60 -5.78 2.16 -15.60
C GLY A 60 -4.91 0.96 -15.28
N GLY A 61 -4.85 -0.06 -16.14
CA GLY A 61 -4.07 -1.26 -15.90
C GLY A 61 -4.57 -2.10 -14.71
N LEU A 62 -5.88 -2.08 -14.47
CA LEU A 62 -6.52 -2.81 -13.38
C LEU A 62 -7.21 -4.08 -13.86
N ILE A 63 -7.62 -4.10 -15.12
CA ILE A 63 -8.18 -5.26 -15.79
C ILE A 63 -7.51 -5.48 -17.15
N GLU A 64 -7.53 -6.70 -17.60
CA GLU A 64 -7.18 -7.08 -18.97
C GLU A 64 -8.41 -7.62 -19.72
N LYS A 65 -8.38 -7.49 -21.02
CA LYS A 65 -9.37 -8.09 -21.90
C LYS A 65 -8.65 -8.93 -22.95
N GLU A 66 -8.86 -10.22 -22.90
CA GLU A 66 -8.32 -11.17 -23.86
C GLU A 66 -9.46 -12.06 -24.41
N ASN A 67 -9.56 -12.19 -25.73
CA ASN A 67 -10.58 -13.02 -26.39
C ASN A 67 -12.02 -12.75 -25.88
N ASN A 68 -12.36 -11.47 -25.66
CA ASN A 68 -13.62 -11.02 -25.07
C ASN A 68 -13.86 -11.42 -23.60
N VAL A 69 -12.87 -11.99 -22.92
CA VAL A 69 -12.91 -12.27 -21.50
C VAL A 69 -12.23 -11.10 -20.76
N LEU A 70 -12.89 -10.59 -19.74
CA LEU A 70 -12.41 -9.57 -18.84
C LEU A 70 -11.90 -10.24 -17.56
N LYS A 71 -10.80 -9.75 -17.03
CA LYS A 71 -10.21 -10.28 -15.79
C LYS A 71 -9.49 -9.16 -15.04
N THR A 72 -9.67 -9.11 -13.74
CA THR A 72 -8.85 -8.27 -12.85
C THR A 72 -7.44 -8.82 -12.77
N ILE A 73 -6.45 -7.94 -12.96
CA ILE A 73 -5.02 -8.30 -12.94
C ILE A 73 -4.29 -7.85 -11.68
N ILE A 74 -4.94 -7.08 -10.82
CA ILE A 74 -4.41 -6.75 -9.50
C ILE A 74 -4.73 -7.87 -8.49
N PRO A 75 -3.85 -8.15 -7.53
CA PRO A 75 -4.16 -9.07 -6.45
C PRO A 75 -5.29 -8.53 -5.56
N ILE A 76 -6.31 -9.33 -5.34
CA ILE A 76 -7.37 -9.05 -4.37
C ILE A 76 -7.42 -10.25 -3.43
N PHE A 77 -6.99 -10.04 -2.19
CA PHE A 77 -6.95 -11.06 -1.15
C PHE A 77 -8.30 -11.09 -0.40
N ASP A 78 -8.86 -12.27 -0.22
CA ASP A 78 -10.03 -12.46 0.60
C ASP A 78 -9.72 -12.35 2.10
N GLU A 79 -10.74 -12.48 2.95
CA GLU A 79 -10.61 -12.34 4.40
C GLU A 79 -9.63 -13.35 4.99
N GLU A 80 -9.71 -14.61 4.57
CA GLU A 80 -8.84 -15.68 5.06
C GLU A 80 -7.37 -15.47 4.63
N GLN A 81 -7.17 -15.14 3.37
CA GLN A 81 -5.86 -14.81 2.82
C GLN A 81 -5.27 -13.58 3.52
N THR A 82 -6.08 -12.53 3.71
CA THR A 82 -5.67 -11.31 4.42
C THR A 82 -5.24 -11.62 5.85
N LYS A 83 -6.02 -12.41 6.58
CA LYS A 83 -5.69 -12.84 7.93
C LYS A 83 -4.39 -13.65 7.99
N SER A 84 -4.19 -14.52 7.02
CA SER A 84 -2.95 -15.31 6.89
C SER A 84 -1.74 -14.43 6.63
N ILE A 85 -1.84 -13.47 5.71
CA ILE A 85 -0.78 -12.50 5.39
C ILE A 85 -0.44 -11.68 6.64
N ARG A 86 -1.44 -11.17 7.36
CA ARG A 86 -1.22 -10.38 8.59
C ARG A 86 -0.55 -11.20 9.68
N THR A 87 -0.95 -12.45 9.86
CA THR A 87 -0.34 -13.38 10.82
C THR A 87 1.13 -13.64 10.47
N LEU A 88 1.41 -13.94 9.21
CA LEU A 88 2.77 -14.15 8.73
C LEU A 88 3.63 -12.88 8.91
N SER A 89 3.12 -11.72 8.53
CA SER A 89 3.82 -10.45 8.70
C SER A 89 4.16 -10.17 10.16
N LYS A 90 3.22 -10.46 11.09
CA LYS A 90 3.45 -10.31 12.52
C LYS A 90 4.56 -11.25 13.01
N THR A 91 4.55 -12.50 12.57
CA THR A 91 5.58 -13.49 12.94
C THR A 91 6.96 -13.06 12.44
N ILE A 92 7.05 -12.58 11.20
CA ILE A 92 8.30 -12.07 10.63
C ILE A 92 8.80 -10.85 11.43
N ALA A 93 7.91 -9.90 11.73
CA ALA A 93 8.27 -8.72 12.52
C ALA A 93 8.76 -9.07 13.92
N GLN A 94 8.12 -10.01 14.61
CA GLN A 94 8.55 -10.50 15.91
C GLN A 94 9.93 -11.17 15.85
N SER A 95 10.17 -12.01 14.86
CA SER A 95 11.47 -12.65 14.65
C SER A 95 12.55 -11.63 14.35
N ALA A 96 12.28 -10.67 13.47
CA ALA A 96 13.22 -9.60 13.14
C ALA A 96 13.55 -8.75 14.39
N TYR A 97 12.56 -8.42 15.20
CA TYR A 97 12.78 -7.71 16.46
C TYR A 97 13.67 -8.51 17.42
N ALA A 98 13.36 -9.78 17.65
CA ALA A 98 14.12 -10.62 18.55
C ALA A 98 15.59 -10.77 18.11
N MET A 99 15.84 -10.86 16.80
CA MET A 99 17.21 -10.94 16.24
C MET A 99 18.00 -9.65 16.39
N SER A 100 17.36 -8.51 16.61
CA SER A 100 17.97 -7.17 16.68
C SER A 100 17.60 -6.40 17.96
N GLU A 101 17.23 -7.11 19.01
CA GLU A 101 16.73 -6.49 20.26
C GLU A 101 17.77 -5.54 20.88
N ASN A 102 19.02 -5.96 20.93
CA ASN A 102 20.11 -5.15 21.49
C ASN A 102 20.32 -3.85 20.69
N GLU A 103 20.24 -3.93 19.38
CA GLU A 103 20.36 -2.77 18.49
C GLU A 103 19.18 -1.81 18.68
N TRP A 104 17.97 -2.34 18.87
CA TRP A 104 16.79 -1.52 19.19
C TRP A 104 16.95 -0.80 20.53
N HIS A 105 17.45 -1.47 21.57
CA HIS A 105 17.72 -0.84 22.85
C HIS A 105 18.80 0.24 22.75
N ALA A 106 19.88 -0.02 22.04
CA ALA A 106 20.94 0.96 21.80
C ALA A 106 20.41 2.18 21.03
N PHE A 107 19.61 1.95 19.97
CA PHE A 107 18.97 3.00 19.18
C PHE A 107 18.06 3.88 20.05
N LEU A 108 17.16 3.28 20.84
CA LEU A 108 16.26 4.03 21.71
C LEU A 108 17.01 4.82 22.78
N SER A 109 18.10 4.27 23.31
CA SER A 109 18.97 4.97 24.26
C SER A 109 19.60 6.21 23.62
N GLU A 110 20.10 6.08 22.39
CA GLU A 110 20.69 7.19 21.67
C GLU A 110 19.65 8.27 21.31
N LEU A 111 18.42 7.88 20.95
CA LEU A 111 17.34 8.83 20.75
C LEU A 111 16.98 9.61 22.02
N LYS A 112 17.01 8.95 23.18
CA LYS A 112 16.80 9.62 24.47
C LYS A 112 17.85 10.68 24.74
N LYS A 113 19.14 10.38 24.54
CA LYS A 113 20.25 11.34 24.68
C LYS A 113 20.09 12.55 23.80
N ARG A 114 19.54 12.37 22.62
CA ARG A 114 19.30 13.46 21.63
C ARG A 114 17.95 14.17 21.76
N ASN A 115 17.18 13.87 22.79
CA ASN A 115 15.80 14.36 22.96
C ASN A 115 14.86 14.04 21.78
N LEU A 116 15.09 12.91 21.10
CA LEU A 116 14.31 12.45 19.95
C LEU A 116 13.44 11.23 20.28
N ALA A 117 13.38 10.79 21.53
CA ALA A 117 12.66 9.56 21.91
C ALA A 117 11.18 9.57 21.49
N LYS A 118 10.51 10.72 21.57
CA LYS A 118 9.11 10.88 21.13
C LYS A 118 8.91 10.77 19.62
N ASN A 119 9.99 10.82 18.86
CA ASN A 119 9.98 10.68 17.40
C ASN A 119 10.41 9.26 16.97
N ALA A 120 10.63 8.34 17.91
CA ALA A 120 11.16 7.00 17.63
C ALA A 120 10.34 6.27 16.55
N TYR A 121 9.01 6.29 16.66
CA TYR A 121 8.13 5.67 15.68
C TYR A 121 8.36 6.23 14.26
N SER A 122 8.31 7.54 14.10
CA SER A 122 8.51 8.18 12.80
C SER A 122 9.90 7.92 12.21
N LEU A 123 10.93 7.88 13.07
CA LEU A 123 12.29 7.56 12.63
C LEU A 123 12.41 6.12 12.17
N VAL A 124 11.84 5.17 12.92
CA VAL A 124 11.84 3.77 12.54
C VAL A 124 11.06 3.57 11.26
N PHE A 125 9.84 4.03 11.21
CA PHE A 125 8.96 3.83 10.06
C PHE A 125 9.49 4.53 8.81
N SER A 126 9.69 5.84 8.87
CA SER A 126 10.02 6.64 7.69
C SER A 126 11.47 6.48 7.23
N TYR A 127 12.40 6.49 8.16
CA TYR A 127 13.83 6.51 7.80
C TYR A 127 14.43 5.12 7.70
N ILE A 128 14.15 4.25 8.67
CA ILE A 128 14.75 2.91 8.70
C ILE A 128 13.99 1.97 7.75
N LEU A 129 12.69 1.76 7.98
CA LEU A 129 11.92 0.80 7.22
C LEU A 129 11.69 1.26 5.79
N ASP A 130 11.07 2.38 5.61
CA ASP A 130 10.70 2.92 4.30
C ASP A 130 11.91 3.46 3.51
N GLY A 131 12.79 4.20 4.16
CA GLY A 131 13.92 4.83 3.50
C GLY A 131 15.14 3.93 3.26
N LYS A 132 15.47 3.03 4.18
CA LYS A 132 16.71 2.23 4.12
C LYS A 132 16.48 0.77 3.79
N ILE A 133 15.56 0.11 4.49
CA ILE A 133 15.31 -1.32 4.30
C ILE A 133 14.57 -1.54 2.99
N TRP A 134 13.51 -0.79 2.75
CA TRP A 134 12.70 -0.89 1.55
C TRP A 134 13.54 -0.81 0.27
N LYS A 135 14.39 0.23 0.17
CA LYS A 135 15.27 0.43 -1.00
C LYS A 135 16.30 -0.67 -1.22
N LYS A 136 16.67 -1.41 -0.15
CA LYS A 136 17.70 -2.45 -0.24
C LYS A 136 17.13 -3.85 -0.42
N GLN A 137 15.96 -4.13 0.11
CA GLN A 137 15.43 -5.48 0.25
C GLN A 137 14.31 -5.79 -0.74
N LEU A 138 13.63 -4.77 -1.22
CA LEU A 138 12.59 -5.02 -2.20
C LEU A 138 13.15 -5.08 -3.61
N PRO A 139 12.59 -5.97 -4.43
CA PRO A 139 12.82 -5.94 -5.88
C PRO A 139 12.47 -4.53 -6.39
N SER A 140 13.13 -4.09 -7.46
CA SER A 140 12.75 -2.80 -8.04
C SER A 140 11.26 -2.83 -8.43
N PRO A 141 10.53 -1.73 -8.34
CA PRO A 141 9.14 -1.66 -8.78
C PRO A 141 8.95 -2.21 -10.20
N ASP A 142 9.92 -2.01 -11.08
CA ASP A 142 9.92 -2.52 -12.45
C ASP A 142 9.94 -4.05 -12.53
N SER A 143 10.42 -4.75 -11.49
CA SER A 143 10.42 -6.21 -11.41
C SER A 143 9.15 -6.78 -10.79
N LEU A 144 8.37 -5.97 -10.09
CA LEU A 144 7.16 -6.41 -9.39
C LEU A 144 5.90 -6.34 -10.25
N THR A 145 5.94 -5.58 -11.35
CA THR A 145 4.76 -5.38 -12.18
C THR A 145 5.10 -5.40 -13.66
N ASN A 146 4.29 -6.14 -14.41
CA ASN A 146 4.25 -6.05 -15.87
C ASN A 146 3.45 -4.80 -16.33
N ASN A 147 2.99 -3.96 -15.42
CA ASN A 147 2.13 -2.85 -15.74
C ASN A 147 2.97 -1.60 -16.03
N ALA A 148 3.10 -1.29 -17.31
CA ALA A 148 3.84 -0.13 -17.80
C ALA A 148 3.19 1.22 -17.41
N THR A 149 1.91 1.22 -17.05
CA THR A 149 1.15 2.47 -16.87
C THR A 149 1.49 3.17 -15.56
N TRP A 150 1.61 2.46 -14.47
CA TRP A 150 1.86 3.03 -13.13
C TRP A 150 3.22 2.64 -12.53
N LYS A 151 3.92 1.70 -13.16
CA LYS A 151 5.24 1.22 -12.70
C LYS A 151 5.31 1.01 -11.20
N GLY A 152 4.39 0.23 -10.68
CA GLY A 152 4.27 -0.02 -9.26
C GLY A 152 3.48 -1.28 -8.95
N ALA A 153 3.14 -1.50 -7.71
CA ALA A 153 2.29 -2.60 -7.24
C ALA A 153 1.04 -2.03 -6.56
N TYR A 154 -0.09 -2.60 -6.90
CA TYR A 154 -1.37 -2.28 -6.27
C TYR A 154 -2.06 -3.57 -5.86
N TRP A 155 -2.58 -3.61 -4.65
CA TRP A 155 -3.32 -4.76 -4.15
C TRP A 155 -4.41 -4.33 -3.18
N ALA A 156 -5.38 -5.18 -3.01
CA ALA A 156 -6.47 -4.98 -2.09
C ALA A 156 -6.53 -6.11 -1.06
N LEU A 157 -6.81 -5.73 0.16
CA LEU A 157 -6.97 -6.63 1.29
C LEU A 157 -8.43 -6.58 1.74
N TYR A 158 -9.06 -7.75 1.83
CA TYR A 158 -10.45 -7.90 2.25
C TYR A 158 -10.50 -8.09 3.76
N ASP A 159 -10.33 -6.99 4.51
CA ASP A 159 -10.42 -7.03 5.95
C ASP A 159 -11.01 -5.73 6.47
N LYS A 160 -11.89 -5.86 7.46
CA LYS A 160 -12.28 -4.71 8.26
C LYS A 160 -11.05 -4.16 8.94
N ARG A 161 -10.81 -2.89 8.83
CA ARG A 161 -9.82 -2.20 9.64
C ARG A 161 -10.19 -2.37 11.12
N GLN A 162 -9.77 -3.46 11.73
CA GLN A 162 -9.90 -3.65 13.16
C GLN A 162 -8.90 -2.75 13.87
N ASN A 163 -9.32 -1.57 14.29
CA ASN A 163 -8.49 -0.60 15.02
C ASN A 163 -7.18 -0.25 14.28
N GLY A 164 -7.07 -0.59 13.02
CA GLY A 164 -5.91 -0.34 12.20
C GLY A 164 -5.89 1.11 11.77
N LEU A 165 -4.95 1.84 12.31
CA LEU A 165 -4.58 3.12 11.78
C LEU A 165 -3.80 2.87 10.49
N SER A 166 -4.25 3.40 9.37
CA SER A 166 -3.38 3.56 8.22
C SER A 166 -2.37 4.63 8.55
N TYR A 167 -1.11 4.29 8.45
CA TYR A 167 -0.02 5.22 8.66
C TYR A 167 0.73 5.40 7.36
N GLY A 168 1.05 6.65 7.05
CA GLY A 168 1.90 6.97 5.93
C GLY A 168 3.01 7.91 6.33
N THR A 169 4.01 7.98 5.50
CA THR A 169 5.11 8.90 5.69
C THR A 169 5.69 9.34 4.36
N ASN A 170 6.06 10.59 4.31
CA ASN A 170 6.85 11.16 3.23
C ASN A 170 8.17 11.67 3.80
N GLY A 171 9.26 11.28 3.19
CA GLY A 171 10.60 11.71 3.61
C GLY A 171 11.40 12.23 2.43
N PHE A 172 12.14 13.29 2.64
CA PHE A 172 13.09 13.80 1.66
C PHE A 172 14.32 14.40 2.35
N SER A 173 15.43 14.40 1.64
CA SER A 173 16.68 14.97 2.10
C SER A 173 16.98 16.24 1.31
N LYS A 174 17.25 17.34 2.01
CA LYS A 174 17.63 18.62 1.42
C LYS A 174 18.58 19.36 2.34
N PHE A 175 19.68 19.89 1.79
CA PHE A 175 20.69 20.66 2.55
C PHE A 175 21.21 19.95 3.81
N ASP A 176 21.58 18.67 3.67
CA ASP A 176 22.03 17.80 4.78
C ASP A 176 21.03 17.64 5.93
N LYS A 177 19.77 18.00 5.70
CA LYS A 177 18.68 17.82 6.62
C LYS A 177 17.73 16.74 6.11
N ILE A 178 17.20 15.95 7.03
CA ILE A 178 16.15 14.99 6.73
C ILE A 178 14.84 15.56 7.22
N PHE A 179 13.92 15.71 6.29
CA PHE A 179 12.54 16.10 6.57
C PHE A 179 11.69 14.85 6.43
N PHE A 180 10.83 14.61 7.38
CA PHE A 180 9.81 13.58 7.26
C PHE A 180 8.51 14.02 7.90
N GLN A 181 7.46 13.47 7.37
CA GLN A 181 6.11 13.69 7.80
C GLN A 181 5.47 12.32 7.97
N THR A 182 4.90 12.07 9.11
CA THR A 182 4.04 10.91 9.34
C THR A 182 2.60 11.37 9.47
N TRP A 183 1.70 10.59 8.95
CA TRP A 183 0.28 10.85 9.01
C TRP A 183 -0.50 9.58 9.35
N SER A 184 -1.71 9.75 9.83
CA SER A 184 -2.65 8.68 10.07
C SER A 184 -4.03 9.13 9.64
N ASP A 185 -4.70 8.33 8.87
CA ASP A 185 -6.05 8.61 8.38
C ASP A 185 -7.14 8.51 9.45
N SER A 186 -6.90 7.80 10.54
CA SER A 186 -7.89 7.68 11.60
C SER A 186 -7.92 8.87 12.57
N LEU A 187 -6.89 9.70 12.58
CA LEU A 187 -6.81 10.85 13.49
C LEU A 187 -6.96 12.20 12.80
N SER A 188 -7.03 12.25 11.49
CA SER A 188 -7.06 13.50 10.71
C SER A 188 -5.95 14.49 11.08
N TYR A 189 -4.87 14.02 11.69
CA TYR A 189 -3.79 14.82 12.21
C TYR A 189 -2.50 14.58 11.47
N TRP A 190 -1.78 15.66 11.33
CA TRP A 190 -0.34 15.62 11.19
C TRP A 190 0.28 15.14 12.50
N LEU A 191 0.88 13.98 12.51
CA LEU A 191 1.65 13.50 13.65
C LEU A 191 2.98 14.24 13.83
N GLY A 192 3.28 15.13 12.90
CA GLY A 192 4.36 16.10 12.97
C GLY A 192 5.34 16.01 11.81
N SER A 193 5.92 17.16 11.50
CA SER A 193 7.12 17.23 10.66
C SER A 193 8.29 17.62 11.54
N LYS A 194 9.43 16.99 11.39
CA LYS A 194 10.64 17.34 12.09
C LYS A 194 11.83 17.36 11.16
N THR A 195 12.64 18.40 11.30
CA THR A 195 13.94 18.48 10.66
C THR A 195 14.95 17.77 11.52
N ILE A 196 15.66 16.81 10.99
CA ILE A 196 16.76 16.13 11.64
C ILE A 196 18.03 16.50 10.91
N PHE A 197 18.98 17.04 11.67
CA PHE A 197 20.31 17.29 11.13
C PHE A 197 21.10 15.97 11.09
N LYS A 198 21.81 15.76 10.02
CA LYS A 198 22.78 14.66 9.92
C LYS A 198 23.92 14.82 10.87
#